data_fa1e26ba56b248b22039203e2983fa5f
#
_entry.id   fa1e26ba56b248b22039203e2983fa5f
#
_cell.length_a   1.000
_cell.length_b   1.000
_cell.length_c   1.000
_cell.angle_alpha   90.00
_cell.angle_beta   90.00
_cell.angle_gamma   90.00
#
_symmetry.space_group_name_H-M   'P 1'
#
loop_
_entity.id
_entity.type
_entity.pdbx_description
1 polymer ?
#
loop_
_entity_poly.entity_id
_entity_poly.type
_entity_poly.pdbx_seq_one_letter_code
_entity_poly.pdbx_strand_id
1 'polypeptide(L)'
;MVAERASRRQAILGVAAVAGLGKRAWAEMVELPFGNGTRPLVRYPQKRPLIRLTTRPPQLETPMSVFAEGAITPNDAFFVRYHLAGLPLDSLNPDTFRLEVKGLVERPLSLSLDELRALPATELVAVNQCSGNGRGFFEPRVAGGQAGNGLMGNARWRGVPLKAVLDRAGVRAGAVEVRFDGMDGPVVDATPISPSRFPWITPATER
;
A
#
# COMPACT_ATOMS: atom_id res chain seq x y z
N MET A 1 -26.35 -59.80 29.92
CA MET A 1 -25.82 -58.43 29.87
C MET A 1 -24.31 -58.50 30.01
N VAL A 2 -23.59 -58.37 28.90
CA VAL A 2 -22.11 -58.39 28.87
C VAL A 2 -21.68 -56.96 28.70
N ALA A 3 -21.02 -56.41 29.70
CA ALA A 3 -20.46 -55.07 29.67
C ALA A 3 -19.11 -55.10 28.92
N GLU A 4 -19.08 -54.50 27.76
CA GLU A 4 -17.90 -54.37 26.94
C GLU A 4 -16.91 -53.33 27.56
N ARG A 5 -15.76 -53.83 28.00
CA ARG A 5 -14.70 -53.00 28.57
C ARG A 5 -13.96 -52.29 27.43
N ALA A 6 -14.19 -51.01 27.27
CA ALA A 6 -13.41 -50.17 26.36
C ALA A 6 -11.90 -50.26 26.70
N SER A 7 -11.07 -50.57 25.71
CA SER A 7 -9.65 -50.80 25.88
C SER A 7 -8.93 -49.50 26.25
N ARG A 8 -7.93 -49.58 27.12
CA ARG A 8 -7.07 -48.45 27.51
C ARG A 8 -6.37 -47.75 26.33
N ARG A 9 -6.26 -48.43 25.18
CA ARG A 9 -5.71 -47.86 23.95
C ARG A 9 -6.64 -46.86 23.26
N GLN A 10 -7.96 -47.01 23.39
CA GLN A 10 -8.95 -46.07 22.81
C GLN A 10 -9.05 -44.79 23.63
N ALA A 11 -8.80 -44.86 24.94
CA ALA A 11 -8.75 -43.66 25.80
C ALA A 11 -7.52 -42.79 25.52
N ILE A 12 -6.38 -43.39 25.10
CA ILE A 12 -5.15 -42.66 24.78
C ILE A 12 -5.28 -41.93 23.42
N LEU A 13 -5.97 -42.50 22.45
CA LEU A 13 -6.23 -41.88 21.15
C LEU A 13 -7.18 -40.67 21.24
N GLY A 14 -8.12 -40.70 22.19
CA GLY A 14 -9.05 -39.58 22.43
C GLY A 14 -8.38 -38.35 23.03
N VAL A 15 -7.33 -38.53 23.84
CA VAL A 15 -6.61 -37.41 24.48
C VAL A 15 -5.63 -36.75 23.50
N ALA A 16 -5.05 -37.49 22.56
CA ALA A 16 -4.17 -36.94 21.54
C ALA A 16 -4.89 -36.04 20.51
N ALA A 17 -6.18 -36.27 20.25
CA ALA A 17 -6.98 -35.47 19.30
C ALA A 17 -7.38 -34.08 19.87
N VAL A 18 -7.41 -33.93 21.19
CA VAL A 18 -7.73 -32.62 21.81
C VAL A 18 -6.51 -31.72 21.94
N ALA A 19 -5.30 -32.28 21.96
CA ALA A 19 -4.05 -31.49 22.02
C ALA A 19 -3.65 -30.82 20.68
N GLY A 20 -4.35 -31.14 19.60
CA GLY A 20 -4.16 -30.56 18.26
C GLY A 20 -5.05 -29.35 17.95
N LEU A 21 -5.91 -28.91 18.84
CA LEU A 21 -6.67 -27.67 18.71
C LEU A 21 -5.73 -26.48 18.93
N GLY A 22 -5.24 -25.98 17.82
CA GLY A 22 -4.27 -24.96 17.60
C GLY A 22 -4.10 -23.95 18.71
N LYS A 23 -2.85 -23.76 19.11
CA LYS A 23 -2.43 -22.48 19.68
C LYS A 23 -2.95 -21.40 18.73
N ARG A 24 -4.10 -20.79 19.03
CA ARG A 24 -4.48 -19.51 18.43
C ARG A 24 -3.29 -18.61 18.71
N ALA A 25 -2.46 -18.40 17.71
CA ALA A 25 -1.41 -17.41 17.79
C ALA A 25 -2.14 -16.07 18.04
N TRP A 26 -2.13 -15.63 19.28
CA TRP A 26 -2.61 -14.30 19.63
C TRP A 26 -1.74 -13.34 18.83
N ALA A 27 -2.38 -12.51 17.99
CA ALA A 27 -1.65 -11.50 17.28
C ALA A 27 -0.93 -10.62 18.33
N GLU A 28 0.35 -10.41 18.12
CA GLU A 28 1.10 -9.45 18.95
C GLU A 28 0.39 -8.11 18.90
N MET A 29 0.20 -7.48 20.06
CA MET A 29 -0.50 -6.21 20.18
C MET A 29 0.52 -5.10 20.41
N VAL A 30 0.31 -3.97 19.75
CA VAL A 30 1.10 -2.76 19.94
C VAL A 30 0.21 -1.68 20.54
N GLU A 31 0.66 -1.04 21.61
CA GLU A 31 0.01 0.13 22.16
C GLU A 31 0.40 1.35 21.34
N LEU A 32 -0.62 2.07 20.86
CA LEU A 32 -0.41 3.32 20.13
C LEU A 32 -0.39 4.51 21.12
N PRO A 33 0.46 5.52 20.87
CA PRO A 33 0.55 6.68 21.74
C PRO A 33 -0.73 7.52 21.74
N PHE A 34 -0.85 8.42 22.73
CA PHE A 34 -1.91 9.44 22.81
C PHE A 34 -3.34 8.87 22.89
N GLY A 35 -3.54 7.77 23.62
CA GLY A 35 -4.87 7.19 23.82
C GLY A 35 -5.50 6.58 22.54
N ASN A 36 -4.69 6.26 21.53
CA ASN A 36 -5.15 5.57 20.32
C ASN A 36 -5.41 4.08 20.52
N GLY A 37 -5.15 3.56 21.72
CA GLY A 37 -5.42 2.18 22.13
C GLY A 37 -4.45 1.17 21.52
N THR A 38 -4.73 -0.10 21.76
CA THR A 38 -3.93 -1.21 21.25
C THR A 38 -4.39 -1.68 19.89
N ARG A 39 -3.45 -2.10 19.04
CA ARG A 39 -3.71 -2.63 17.69
C ARG A 39 -2.91 -3.90 17.45
N PRO A 40 -3.47 -4.88 16.72
CA PRO A 40 -2.75 -6.10 16.39
C PRO A 40 -1.69 -5.84 15.32
N LEU A 41 -0.52 -6.45 15.48
CA LEU A 41 0.41 -6.67 14.39
C LEU A 41 -0.13 -7.79 13.49
N VAL A 42 -0.21 -7.53 12.21
CA VAL A 42 -0.70 -8.49 11.23
C VAL A 42 0.29 -8.65 10.08
N ARG A 43 0.38 -9.87 9.55
CA ARG A 43 1.13 -10.14 8.33
C ARG A 43 0.24 -9.83 7.13
N TYR A 44 0.79 -9.09 6.19
CA TYR A 44 0.23 -8.88 4.86
C TYR A 44 1.13 -9.60 3.84
N PRO A 45 0.62 -10.04 2.68
CA PRO A 45 1.48 -10.69 1.70
C PRO A 45 2.77 -9.90 1.44
N GLN A 46 3.92 -10.60 1.48
CA GLN A 46 5.26 -10.04 1.30
C GLN A 46 5.67 -8.96 2.33
N LYS A 47 4.95 -8.84 3.44
CA LYS A 47 5.25 -7.89 4.52
C LYS A 47 5.63 -8.60 5.81
N ARG A 48 6.56 -8.01 6.57
CA ARG A 48 6.73 -8.33 8.00
C ARG A 48 5.52 -7.84 8.78
N PRO A 49 5.37 -8.17 10.06
CA PRO A 49 4.25 -7.70 10.86
C PRO A 49 4.14 -6.17 10.87
N LEU A 50 2.98 -5.64 10.51
CA LEU A 50 2.64 -4.23 10.50
C LEU A 50 1.45 -3.97 11.44
N ILE A 51 1.31 -2.74 11.92
CA ILE A 51 0.22 -2.33 12.82
C ILE A 51 -1.06 -2.16 12.00
N ARG A 52 -2.10 -2.92 12.31
CA ARG A 52 -3.39 -2.82 11.62
C ARG A 52 -4.24 -1.68 12.18
N LEU A 53 -4.49 -0.65 11.39
CA LEU A 53 -5.42 0.43 11.73
C LEU A 53 -6.85 0.08 11.36
N THR A 54 -7.06 -0.41 10.14
CA THR A 54 -8.38 -0.84 9.64
C THR A 54 -8.27 -2.17 8.91
N THR A 55 -9.41 -2.86 8.79
CA THR A 55 -9.47 -4.18 8.13
C THR A 55 -9.92 -4.06 6.67
N ARG A 56 -10.84 -3.15 6.38
CA ARG A 56 -11.44 -2.96 5.04
C ARG A 56 -11.65 -1.47 4.77
N PRO A 57 -10.95 -0.87 3.82
CA PRO A 57 -9.74 -1.41 3.19
C PRO A 57 -8.61 -1.57 4.22
N PRO A 58 -7.64 -2.47 4.01
CA PRO A 58 -6.54 -2.63 4.94
C PRO A 58 -5.68 -1.37 4.96
N GLN A 59 -5.47 -0.82 6.15
CA GLN A 59 -4.53 0.25 6.42
C GLN A 59 -3.55 -0.27 7.46
N LEU A 60 -2.30 -0.40 7.05
CA LEU A 60 -1.25 -0.97 7.87
C LEU A 60 -0.13 0.06 8.05
N GLU A 61 0.19 0.31 9.29
CA GLU A 61 1.19 1.28 9.71
C GLU A 61 2.52 0.59 10.00
N THR A 62 3.61 1.19 9.56
CA THR A 62 4.97 0.75 9.89
C THR A 62 5.22 0.96 11.38
N PRO A 63 5.64 -0.07 12.13
CA PRO A 63 6.04 0.10 13.52
C PRO A 63 7.21 1.08 13.67
N MET A 64 7.17 1.91 14.71
CA MET A 64 8.22 2.93 14.96
C MET A 64 9.63 2.32 15.11
N SER A 65 9.72 1.07 15.61
CA SER A 65 10.99 0.35 15.73
C SER A 65 11.71 0.16 14.39
N VAL A 66 10.98 0.06 13.28
CA VAL A 66 11.54 -0.08 11.94
C VAL A 66 12.34 1.15 11.54
N PHE A 67 11.89 2.35 11.93
CA PHE A 67 12.61 3.58 11.61
C PHE A 67 13.94 3.73 12.37
N ALA A 68 14.12 2.96 13.45
CA ALA A 68 15.40 2.88 14.15
C ALA A 68 16.40 1.93 13.47
N GLU A 69 15.96 1.07 12.52
CA GLU A 69 16.84 0.16 11.79
C GLU A 69 17.72 0.89 10.76
N GLY A 70 17.31 2.07 10.30
CA GLY A 70 18.08 2.86 9.34
C GLY A 70 17.24 3.93 8.62
N ALA A 71 17.92 4.73 7.81
CA ALA A 71 17.29 5.82 7.08
C ALA A 71 16.37 5.35 5.93
N ILE A 72 16.58 4.15 5.40
CA ILE A 72 15.75 3.59 4.32
C ILE A 72 14.80 2.56 4.92
N THR A 73 13.51 2.77 4.73
CA THR A 73 12.48 1.82 5.15
C THR A 73 12.46 0.62 4.20
N PRO A 74 12.68 -0.62 4.70
CA PRO A 74 12.63 -1.81 3.86
C PRO A 74 11.25 -2.00 3.21
N ASN A 75 11.21 -2.54 1.98
CA ASN A 75 9.96 -2.77 1.25
C ASN A 75 8.96 -3.65 2.02
N ASP A 76 9.46 -4.65 2.74
CA ASP A 76 8.63 -5.55 3.54
C ASP A 76 8.05 -4.88 4.79
N ALA A 77 8.62 -3.74 5.23
CA ALA A 77 8.15 -2.93 6.35
C ALA A 77 7.44 -1.64 5.91
N PHE A 78 7.42 -1.34 4.62
CA PHE A 78 6.75 -0.15 4.11
C PHE A 78 5.25 -0.22 4.37
N PHE A 79 4.62 0.86 4.80
CA PHE A 79 3.19 0.94 5.12
C PHE A 79 2.28 0.52 3.95
N VAL A 80 1.05 0.14 4.27
CA VAL A 80 0.03 -0.22 3.29
C VAL A 80 -1.17 0.69 3.47
N ARG A 81 -1.58 1.37 2.41
CA ARG A 81 -2.70 2.30 2.44
C ARG A 81 -3.52 2.20 1.17
N TYR A 82 -4.72 1.67 1.31
CA TYR A 82 -5.74 1.72 0.28
C TYR A 82 -6.76 2.82 0.60
N HIS A 83 -7.22 3.53 -0.40
CA HIS A 83 -8.34 4.45 -0.29
C HIS A 83 -9.63 3.83 -0.83
N LEU A 84 -9.52 3.16 -1.96
CA LEU A 84 -10.57 2.41 -2.62
C LEU A 84 -10.46 0.91 -2.34
N ALA A 85 -11.33 0.10 -2.92
CA ALA A 85 -11.15 -1.35 -2.93
C ALA A 85 -9.78 -1.66 -3.52
N GLY A 86 -9.06 -2.57 -2.88
CA GLY A 86 -7.75 -2.98 -3.37
C GLY A 86 -7.85 -3.50 -4.80
N LEU A 87 -6.83 -3.21 -5.60
CA LEU A 87 -6.67 -3.87 -6.89
C LEU A 87 -6.65 -5.38 -6.69
N PRO A 88 -7.39 -6.15 -7.47
CA PRO A 88 -7.19 -7.58 -7.54
C PRO A 88 -5.76 -7.81 -8.04
N LEU A 89 -4.85 -8.22 -7.16
CA LEU A 89 -3.43 -8.43 -7.51
C LEU A 89 -3.28 -9.42 -8.67
N ASP A 90 -4.21 -10.37 -8.77
CA ASP A 90 -4.27 -11.37 -9.84
C ASP A 90 -4.58 -10.76 -11.23
N SER A 91 -5.14 -9.55 -11.27
CA SER A 91 -5.43 -8.84 -12.53
C SER A 91 -4.27 -7.97 -13.02
N LEU A 92 -3.23 -7.78 -12.20
CA LEU A 92 -2.03 -7.04 -12.58
C LEU A 92 -1.08 -7.95 -13.34
N ASN A 93 -1.24 -7.98 -14.67
CA ASN A 93 -0.33 -8.70 -15.54
C ASN A 93 0.70 -7.73 -16.14
N PRO A 94 2.00 -7.85 -15.77
CA PRO A 94 3.06 -6.99 -16.29
C PRO A 94 3.17 -7.01 -17.82
N ASP A 95 2.89 -8.14 -18.46
CA ASP A 95 3.03 -8.29 -19.90
C ASP A 95 1.96 -7.52 -20.69
N THR A 96 0.77 -7.38 -20.09
CA THR A 96 -0.35 -6.66 -20.69
C THR A 96 -0.50 -5.23 -20.17
N PHE A 97 0.27 -4.84 -19.16
CA PHE A 97 0.23 -3.48 -18.62
C PHE A 97 0.58 -2.45 -19.69
N ARG A 98 -0.16 -1.33 -19.70
CA ARG A 98 0.13 -0.16 -20.55
C ARG A 98 0.04 1.11 -19.73
N LEU A 99 1.04 1.97 -19.89
CA LEU A 99 0.99 3.34 -19.41
C LEU A 99 0.45 4.22 -20.53
N GLU A 100 -0.77 4.69 -20.36
CA GLU A 100 -1.43 5.57 -21.31
C GLU A 100 -1.06 7.04 -21.05
N VAL A 101 -0.62 7.74 -22.09
CA VAL A 101 -0.41 9.20 -22.05
C VAL A 101 -1.29 9.82 -23.15
N LYS A 102 -2.23 10.66 -22.76
CA LYS A 102 -3.22 11.25 -23.65
C LYS A 102 -3.62 12.67 -23.21
N GLY A 103 -4.41 13.33 -24.03
CA GLY A 103 -4.87 14.70 -23.78
C GLY A 103 -4.16 15.71 -24.69
N LEU A 104 -3.68 16.83 -24.13
CA LEU A 104 -2.99 17.87 -24.88
C LEU A 104 -1.55 17.48 -25.21
N VAL A 105 -1.38 16.42 -25.98
CA VAL A 105 -0.10 15.93 -26.50
C VAL A 105 -0.14 15.81 -28.01
N GLU A 106 1.02 15.87 -28.67
CA GLU A 106 1.14 15.68 -30.10
C GLU A 106 0.98 14.22 -30.50
N ARG A 107 1.56 13.33 -29.68
CA ARG A 107 1.59 11.89 -29.89
C ARG A 107 1.07 11.19 -28.64
N PRO A 108 -0.17 10.74 -28.58
CA PRO A 108 -0.62 9.85 -27.54
C PRO A 108 0.28 8.61 -27.46
N LEU A 109 0.63 8.18 -26.26
CA LEU A 109 1.48 7.02 -26.03
C LEU A 109 0.71 5.93 -25.30
N SER A 110 1.05 4.67 -25.59
CA SER A 110 0.63 3.47 -24.86
C SER A 110 1.88 2.63 -24.66
N LEU A 111 2.55 2.81 -23.53
CA LEU A 111 3.86 2.21 -23.25
C LEU A 111 3.71 0.92 -22.46
N SER A 112 4.32 -0.16 -22.95
CA SER A 112 4.56 -1.36 -22.18
C SER A 112 5.57 -1.09 -21.05
N LEU A 113 5.66 -2.01 -20.08
CA LEU A 113 6.69 -1.91 -19.05
C LEU A 113 8.11 -1.97 -19.63
N ASP A 114 8.33 -2.75 -20.68
CA ASP A 114 9.65 -2.86 -21.30
C ASP A 114 10.01 -1.59 -22.06
N GLU A 115 9.08 -1.00 -22.81
CA GLU A 115 9.28 0.30 -23.44
C GLU A 115 9.54 1.41 -22.41
N LEU A 116 8.86 1.37 -21.25
CA LEU A 116 9.11 2.29 -20.16
C LEU A 116 10.50 2.07 -19.56
N ARG A 117 10.90 0.82 -19.31
CA ARG A 117 12.22 0.46 -18.79
C ARG A 117 13.37 0.81 -19.73
N ALA A 118 13.11 0.86 -21.02
CA ALA A 118 14.11 1.26 -22.03
C ALA A 118 14.43 2.77 -21.99
N LEU A 119 13.60 3.58 -21.33
CA LEU A 119 13.88 5.00 -21.14
C LEU A 119 14.93 5.23 -20.07
N PRO A 120 15.69 6.35 -20.12
CA PRO A 120 16.67 6.68 -19.08
C PRO A 120 16.04 6.72 -17.71
N ALA A 121 16.54 5.88 -16.81
CA ALA A 121 16.09 5.83 -15.42
C ALA A 121 16.94 6.74 -14.53
N THR A 122 16.33 7.27 -13.48
CA THR A 122 17.02 7.99 -12.42
C THR A 122 16.69 7.38 -11.07
N GLU A 123 17.54 7.63 -10.09
CA GLU A 123 17.31 7.22 -8.70
C GLU A 123 17.25 8.44 -7.80
N LEU A 124 16.38 8.38 -6.80
CA LEU A 124 16.30 9.38 -5.75
C LEU A 124 15.89 8.72 -4.42
N VAL A 125 16.28 9.34 -3.33
CA VAL A 125 15.79 8.98 -1.99
C VAL A 125 14.75 10.00 -1.58
N ALA A 126 13.55 9.53 -1.28
CA ALA A 126 12.45 10.40 -0.89
C ALA A 126 11.47 9.70 0.03
N VAL A 127 10.85 10.47 0.90
CA VAL A 127 9.76 10.03 1.77
C VAL A 127 8.46 9.97 0.98
N ASN A 128 7.77 8.84 1.09
CA ASN A 128 6.36 8.72 0.73
C ASN A 128 5.55 8.72 2.03
N GLN A 129 4.58 9.60 2.13
CA GLN A 129 3.76 9.77 3.32
C GLN A 129 2.29 9.92 2.94
N CYS A 130 1.42 9.17 3.64
CA CYS A 130 -0.01 9.38 3.54
C CYS A 130 -0.38 10.73 4.19
N SER A 131 -1.26 11.51 3.56
CA SER A 131 -1.78 12.76 4.14
C SER A 131 -2.54 12.57 5.46
N GLY A 132 -2.98 11.34 5.74
CA GLY A 132 -3.60 10.96 7.01
C GLY A 132 -2.61 10.53 8.11
N ASN A 133 -1.30 10.59 7.85
CA ASN A 133 -0.29 10.31 8.88
C ASN A 133 -0.42 11.33 10.03
N GLY A 134 -0.37 10.84 11.27
CA GLY A 134 -0.57 11.69 12.44
C GLY A 134 -2.04 12.06 12.76
N ARG A 135 -3.01 11.53 12.02
CA ARG A 135 -4.44 11.86 12.27
C ARG A 135 -4.91 11.47 13.66
N GLY A 136 -4.35 10.41 14.23
CA GLY A 136 -4.69 9.98 15.58
C GLY A 136 -4.30 10.96 16.69
N PHE A 137 -3.55 12.02 16.37
CA PHE A 137 -3.10 13.04 17.33
C PHE A 137 -3.98 14.28 17.38
N PHE A 138 -4.97 14.37 16.49
CA PHE A 138 -5.90 15.51 16.50
C PHE A 138 -6.88 15.42 17.69
N GLU A 139 -7.09 16.55 18.31
CA GLU A 139 -8.09 16.72 19.35
C GLU A 139 -8.88 18.04 19.09
N PRO A 140 -10.19 17.97 18.91
CA PRO A 140 -11.03 16.77 18.90
C PRO A 140 -10.69 15.84 17.73
N ARG A 141 -10.99 14.53 17.90
CA ARG A 141 -10.73 13.53 16.86
C ARG A 141 -11.47 13.83 15.56
N VAL A 142 -10.76 13.69 14.44
CA VAL A 142 -11.33 13.82 13.09
C VAL A 142 -11.66 12.44 12.51
N ALA A 143 -12.62 12.37 11.61
CA ALA A 143 -13.04 11.13 10.97
C ALA A 143 -11.91 10.51 10.13
N GLY A 144 -11.92 9.17 10.03
CA GLY A 144 -10.97 8.39 9.24
C GLY A 144 -10.09 7.47 10.09
N GLY A 145 -9.15 6.80 9.44
CA GLY A 145 -8.19 5.93 10.12
C GLY A 145 -7.31 6.71 11.08
N GLN A 146 -7.29 6.29 12.34
CA GLN A 146 -6.53 6.95 13.40
C GLN A 146 -5.08 6.50 13.36
N ALA A 147 -4.34 7.05 12.40
CA ALA A 147 -2.93 6.73 12.21
C ALA A 147 -2.05 7.47 13.22
N GLY A 148 -1.01 6.80 13.68
CA GLY A 148 0.14 7.41 14.32
C GLY A 148 1.09 8.02 13.28
N ASN A 149 2.39 7.80 13.44
CA ASN A 149 3.42 8.33 12.55
C ASN A 149 3.95 7.32 11.52
N GLY A 150 3.42 6.12 11.46
CA GLY A 150 3.94 5.03 10.63
C GLY A 150 3.29 4.89 9.24
N LEU A 151 2.37 5.78 8.84
CA LEU A 151 1.91 5.85 7.45
C LEU A 151 2.87 6.66 6.59
N MET A 152 4.16 6.39 6.74
CA MET A 152 5.22 6.96 5.93
C MET A 152 6.34 5.95 5.73
N GLY A 153 7.22 6.20 4.78
CA GLY A 153 8.44 5.45 4.57
C GLY A 153 9.39 6.22 3.68
N ASN A 154 10.68 6.14 3.96
CA ASN A 154 11.71 6.71 3.12
C ASN A 154 12.32 5.61 2.25
N ALA A 155 12.27 5.77 0.95
CA ALA A 155 12.75 4.74 0.02
C ALA A 155 13.69 5.30 -1.02
N ARG A 156 14.52 4.41 -1.53
CA ARG A 156 15.27 4.62 -2.77
C ARG A 156 14.35 4.25 -3.94
N TRP A 157 13.92 5.26 -4.65
CA TRP A 157 13.06 5.13 -5.81
C TRP A 157 13.91 5.08 -7.07
N ARG A 158 13.60 4.14 -7.95
CA ARG A 158 14.17 4.09 -9.29
C ARG A 158 13.04 4.10 -10.31
N GLY A 159 13.12 4.99 -11.29
CA GLY A 159 12.10 5.13 -12.31
C GLY A 159 12.49 6.06 -13.41
N VAL A 160 11.62 6.19 -14.38
CA VAL A 160 11.78 7.14 -15.49
C VAL A 160 11.25 8.50 -15.07
N PRO A 161 12.00 9.59 -15.27
CA PRO A 161 11.48 10.92 -15.02
C PRO A 161 10.22 11.20 -15.82
N LEU A 162 9.18 11.73 -15.16
CA LEU A 162 7.93 12.11 -15.83
C LEU A 162 8.20 13.00 -17.04
N LYS A 163 9.15 13.92 -16.94
CA LYS A 163 9.55 14.80 -18.03
C LYS A 163 9.95 14.03 -19.30
N ALA A 164 10.70 12.94 -19.16
CA ALA A 164 11.14 12.15 -20.31
C ALA A 164 9.96 11.50 -21.06
N VAL A 165 8.94 11.07 -20.32
CA VAL A 165 7.71 10.51 -20.89
C VAL A 165 6.90 11.60 -21.58
N LEU A 166 6.76 12.77 -20.96
CA LEU A 166 6.02 13.90 -21.52
C LEU A 166 6.71 14.51 -22.75
N ASP A 167 8.04 14.64 -22.75
CA ASP A 167 8.81 15.07 -23.90
C ASP A 167 8.60 14.12 -25.09
N ARG A 168 8.56 12.81 -24.84
CA ARG A 168 8.28 11.81 -25.88
C ARG A 168 6.87 11.96 -26.47
N ALA A 169 5.90 12.34 -25.63
CA ALA A 169 4.52 12.58 -26.06
C ALA A 169 4.36 13.92 -26.82
N GLY A 170 5.22 14.89 -26.56
CA GLY A 170 5.13 16.26 -27.10
C GLY A 170 3.96 17.01 -26.46
N VAL A 171 4.19 17.62 -25.30
CA VAL A 171 3.16 18.42 -24.61
C VAL A 171 2.84 19.66 -25.44
N ARG A 172 1.56 19.86 -25.77
CA ARG A 172 1.10 21.01 -26.54
C ARG A 172 0.98 22.27 -25.69
N ALA A 173 1.10 23.42 -26.33
CA ALA A 173 0.78 24.70 -25.71
C ALA A 173 -0.64 24.71 -25.13
N GLY A 174 -0.80 25.30 -23.96
CA GLY A 174 -2.08 25.33 -23.24
C GLY A 174 -2.29 24.19 -22.25
N ALA A 175 -1.42 23.19 -22.20
CA ALA A 175 -1.43 22.21 -21.11
C ALA A 175 -0.96 22.89 -19.81
N VAL A 176 -1.80 22.85 -18.78
CA VAL A 176 -1.55 23.53 -17.49
C VAL A 176 -1.37 22.55 -16.32
N GLU A 177 -1.76 21.31 -16.50
CA GLU A 177 -1.68 20.28 -15.45
C GLU A 177 -1.45 18.89 -16.04
N VAL A 178 -0.90 17.99 -15.23
CA VAL A 178 -0.85 16.56 -15.50
C VAL A 178 -1.80 15.86 -14.54
N ARG A 179 -2.75 15.13 -15.09
CA ARG A 179 -3.67 14.30 -14.33
C ARG A 179 -3.15 12.86 -14.31
N PHE A 180 -3.09 12.27 -13.11
CA PHE A 180 -2.75 10.86 -12.93
C PHE A 180 -4.01 10.09 -12.56
N ASP A 181 -4.16 8.91 -13.18
CA ASP A 181 -5.24 7.99 -12.90
C ASP A 181 -4.66 6.60 -12.64
N GLY A 182 -5.16 5.92 -11.62
CA GLY A 182 -4.74 4.56 -11.27
C GLY A 182 -5.62 3.52 -11.94
N MET A 183 -5.24 2.25 -11.79
CA MET A 183 -6.05 1.11 -12.23
C MET A 183 -7.08 0.70 -11.18
N ASP A 184 -7.08 1.31 -10.00
CA ASP A 184 -8.03 1.06 -8.93
C ASP A 184 -9.42 1.61 -9.30
N GLY A 185 -10.44 0.80 -9.03
CA GLY A 185 -11.83 1.14 -9.28
C GLY A 185 -12.60 1.46 -7.99
N PRO A 186 -13.78 2.07 -8.10
CA PRO A 186 -14.65 2.29 -6.97
C PRO A 186 -15.17 0.98 -6.40
N VAL A 187 -15.42 0.95 -5.08
CA VAL A 187 -16.07 -0.20 -4.42
C VAL A 187 -17.53 -0.35 -4.88
N VAL A 188 -18.17 0.78 -5.17
CA VAL A 188 -19.50 0.90 -5.77
C VAL A 188 -19.47 2.06 -6.75
N ASP A 189 -20.29 2.03 -7.78
CA ASP A 189 -20.29 3.03 -8.87
C ASP A 189 -20.48 4.48 -8.38
N ALA A 190 -21.18 4.66 -7.26
CA ALA A 190 -21.38 5.96 -6.65
C ALA A 190 -20.16 6.50 -5.87
N THR A 191 -19.09 5.72 -5.71
CA THR A 191 -17.89 6.18 -4.99
C THR A 191 -17.11 7.14 -5.89
N PRO A 192 -16.93 8.42 -5.53
CA PRO A 192 -16.17 9.34 -6.36
C PRO A 192 -14.69 8.93 -6.42
N ILE A 193 -14.20 8.69 -7.62
CA ILE A 193 -12.76 8.54 -7.88
C ILE A 193 -12.20 9.94 -8.08
N SER A 194 -11.30 10.35 -7.19
CA SER A 194 -10.60 11.63 -7.35
C SER A 194 -9.21 11.38 -7.93
N PRO A 195 -9.00 11.62 -9.21
CA PRO A 195 -7.68 11.50 -9.80
C PRO A 195 -6.75 12.57 -9.22
N SER A 196 -5.50 12.21 -9.00
CA SER A 196 -4.49 13.16 -8.54
C SER A 196 -4.13 14.12 -9.67
N ARG A 197 -4.11 15.40 -9.37
CA ARG A 197 -3.73 16.47 -10.32
C ARG A 197 -2.51 17.20 -9.79
N PHE A 198 -1.57 17.44 -10.67
CA PHE A 198 -0.40 18.24 -10.37
C PHE A 198 -0.27 19.35 -11.40
N PRO A 199 -0.03 20.60 -10.99
CA PRO A 199 0.19 21.68 -11.94
C PRO A 199 1.40 21.36 -12.81
N TRP A 200 1.26 21.53 -14.11
CA TRP A 200 2.37 21.47 -15.05
C TRP A 200 3.17 22.75 -14.92
N ILE A 201 4.32 22.68 -14.28
CA ILE A 201 5.28 23.78 -14.28
C ILE A 201 6.10 23.62 -15.56
N THR A 202 5.78 24.41 -16.58
CA THR A 202 6.68 24.58 -17.71
C THR A 202 8.00 25.11 -17.14
N PRO A 203 9.15 24.45 -17.36
CA PRO A 203 10.44 25.08 -17.05
C PRO A 203 10.40 26.44 -17.71
N ALA A 204 10.73 27.48 -16.97
CA ALA A 204 10.90 28.80 -17.55
C ALA A 204 11.95 28.64 -18.67
N THR A 205 11.47 28.42 -19.88
CA THR A 205 12.30 28.52 -21.04
C THR A 205 12.71 29.97 -21.10
N GLU A 206 13.99 30.16 -20.92
CA GLU A 206 14.76 31.32 -21.28
C GLU A 206 13.97 32.34 -22.12
N ARG A 207 13.66 33.46 -21.47
CA ARG A 207 13.30 34.70 -22.16
C ARG A 207 14.55 35.48 -22.47
#